data_491fbc504d4dd91a195527c9d79c1e4b
#
_entry.id   491fbc504d4dd91a195527c9d79c1e4b
#
_cell.length_a   1.000
_cell.length_b   1.000
_cell.length_c   1.000
_cell.angle_alpha   90.00
_cell.angle_beta   90.00
_cell.angle_gamma   90.00
#
_symmetry.space_group_name_H-M   'P 1'
#
loop_
_entity.id
_entity.type
_entity.pdbx_description
1 polymer ?
#
loop_
_entity_poly.entity_id
_entity_poly.type
_entity_poly.pdbx_seq_one_letter_code
_entity_poly.pdbx_strand_id
1 'polypeptide(L)'
;MESQHDFHSNLGYDPHRKWEEIQQEAKSNWLTPNKILFAILNTDLLNVQIRKSPITCPQNGDLVFYDREQTPSFKNDGLGWARKKNQDRLQETYDTFKLGGYELHRVNSRTSDNTNFQRRIYRIIKAADELQDRVNKTLTLVQYRVVGPSNTKDDSQVSHIHFFKHNCLIESYIIHCESTYIYSISNRNR
;
A
#
# COMPACT_ATOMS: atom_id res chain seq x y z
N MET A 1 19.64 32.34 -31.74
CA MET A 1 18.36 32.02 -31.08
C MET A 1 18.10 30.55 -31.36
N GLU A 2 18.66 29.68 -30.54
CA GLU A 2 18.40 28.23 -30.62
C GLU A 2 17.33 27.88 -29.59
N SER A 3 16.28 27.27 -30.09
CA SER A 3 15.14 26.79 -29.30
C SER A 3 15.60 25.68 -28.38
N GLN A 4 15.48 25.88 -27.08
CA GLN A 4 15.54 24.81 -26.10
C GLN A 4 14.31 23.91 -26.33
N HIS A 5 14.51 22.87 -27.14
CA HIS A 5 13.51 21.80 -27.33
C HIS A 5 13.45 20.93 -26.09
N ASP A 6 12.25 20.82 -25.60
CA ASP A 6 11.74 19.94 -24.54
C ASP A 6 12.43 18.58 -24.47
N PHE A 7 13.30 18.39 -23.48
CA PHE A 7 13.94 17.12 -23.14
C PHE A 7 13.08 16.27 -22.16
N HIS A 8 11.83 16.70 -21.91
CA HIS A 8 10.96 16.08 -20.90
C HIS A 8 9.97 15.03 -21.39
N SER A 9 10.03 14.60 -22.65
CA SER A 9 8.99 13.72 -23.21
C SER A 9 9.35 12.25 -23.35
N ASN A 10 10.45 11.74 -22.76
CA ASN A 10 10.91 10.37 -23.04
C ASN A 10 10.93 9.39 -21.87
N LEU A 11 10.29 9.69 -20.75
CA LEU A 11 10.07 8.71 -19.69
C LEU A 11 8.58 8.61 -19.40
N GLY A 12 7.92 7.72 -20.11
CA GLY A 12 6.46 7.44 -20.02
C GLY A 12 5.99 6.90 -18.67
N TYR A 13 6.62 7.36 -17.57
CA TYR A 13 6.21 7.01 -16.22
C TYR A 13 5.31 8.10 -15.65
N ASP A 14 4.01 7.77 -15.52
CA ASP A 14 3.02 8.60 -14.85
C ASP A 14 2.61 7.92 -13.54
N PRO A 15 2.94 8.49 -12.38
CA PRO A 15 2.58 7.94 -11.08
C PRO A 15 1.06 7.90 -10.86
N HIS A 16 0.31 8.88 -11.40
CA HIS A 16 -1.15 8.90 -11.28
C HIS A 16 -1.79 7.77 -12.08
N ARG A 17 -1.37 7.55 -13.31
CA ARG A 17 -1.80 6.41 -14.11
C ARG A 17 -1.48 5.08 -13.40
N LYS A 18 -0.29 4.98 -12.81
CA LYS A 18 0.09 3.79 -12.04
C LYS A 18 -0.82 3.58 -10.84
N TRP A 19 -1.21 4.66 -10.16
CA TRP A 19 -2.15 4.60 -9.05
C TRP A 19 -3.54 4.15 -9.50
N GLU A 20 -4.06 4.65 -10.62
CA GLU A 20 -5.32 4.19 -11.21
C GLU A 20 -5.31 2.69 -11.52
N GLU A 21 -4.22 2.18 -12.10
CA GLU A 21 -4.02 0.75 -12.35
C GLU A 21 -4.07 -0.07 -11.04
N ILE A 22 -3.44 0.43 -9.97
CA ILE A 22 -3.46 -0.19 -8.64
C ILE A 22 -4.87 -0.22 -8.06
N GLN A 23 -5.62 0.87 -8.19
CA GLN A 23 -7.00 0.97 -7.72
C GLN A 23 -7.93 0.00 -8.49
N GLN A 24 -7.75 -0.14 -9.80
CA GLN A 24 -8.52 -1.11 -10.60
C GLN A 24 -8.19 -2.55 -10.20
N GLU A 25 -6.90 -2.85 -10.03
CA GLU A 25 -6.48 -4.18 -9.58
C GLU A 25 -7.00 -4.55 -8.20
N ALA A 26 -7.07 -3.59 -7.29
CA ALA A 26 -7.58 -3.79 -5.93
C ALA A 26 -9.01 -4.34 -5.89
N LYS A 27 -9.81 -4.12 -6.94
CA LYS A 27 -11.17 -4.64 -7.07
C LYS A 27 -11.22 -6.15 -7.28
N SER A 28 -10.19 -6.72 -7.87
CA SER A 28 -10.12 -8.15 -8.21
C SER A 28 -9.01 -8.91 -7.51
N ASN A 29 -7.96 -8.24 -7.03
CA ASN A 29 -6.80 -8.87 -6.42
C ASN A 29 -6.36 -8.17 -5.13
N TRP A 30 -5.71 -8.94 -4.24
CA TRP A 30 -4.90 -8.34 -3.19
C TRP A 30 -3.67 -7.69 -3.82
N LEU A 31 -3.35 -6.50 -3.36
CA LEU A 31 -2.17 -5.80 -3.84
C LEU A 31 -0.89 -6.56 -3.48
N THR A 32 0.05 -6.59 -4.41
CA THR A 32 1.40 -7.12 -4.17
C THR A 32 2.20 -6.20 -3.24
N PRO A 33 3.23 -6.71 -2.54
CA PRO A 33 4.09 -5.90 -1.67
C PRO A 33 4.65 -4.63 -2.33
N ASN A 34 5.05 -4.74 -3.60
CA ASN A 34 5.58 -3.59 -4.38
C ASN A 34 4.54 -2.48 -4.56
N LYS A 35 3.30 -2.85 -4.88
CA LYS A 35 2.20 -1.89 -5.07
C LYS A 35 1.78 -1.25 -3.77
N ILE A 36 1.81 -2.00 -2.67
CA ILE A 36 1.55 -1.51 -1.32
C ILE A 36 2.62 -0.49 -0.93
N LEU A 37 3.91 -0.84 -1.10
CA LEU A 37 5.02 0.03 -0.79
C LEU A 37 4.97 1.32 -1.63
N PHE A 38 4.76 1.17 -2.95
CA PHE A 38 4.58 2.31 -3.85
C PHE A 38 3.47 3.25 -3.37
N ALA A 39 2.30 2.71 -3.04
CA ALA A 39 1.16 3.49 -2.61
C ALA A 39 1.42 4.25 -1.29
N ILE A 40 2.06 3.59 -0.31
CA ILE A 40 2.36 4.20 0.99
C ILE A 40 3.44 5.28 0.89
N LEU A 41 4.50 5.06 0.09
CA LEU A 41 5.61 6.00 -0.03
C LEU A 41 5.28 7.24 -0.89
N ASN A 42 4.28 7.16 -1.75
CA ASN A 42 3.96 8.21 -2.71
C ASN A 42 2.61 8.89 -2.44
N THR A 43 2.07 8.82 -1.24
CA THR A 43 0.75 9.40 -0.90
C THR A 43 0.63 10.87 -1.26
N ASP A 44 1.68 11.67 -1.03
CA ASP A 44 1.70 13.10 -1.34
C ASP A 44 1.74 13.33 -2.86
N LEU A 45 2.59 12.60 -3.58
CA LEU A 45 2.70 12.67 -5.04
C LEU A 45 1.40 12.24 -5.72
N LEU A 46 0.74 11.22 -5.19
CA LEU A 46 -0.51 10.69 -5.70
C LEU A 46 -1.73 11.51 -5.27
N ASN A 47 -1.54 12.53 -4.44
CA ASN A 47 -2.60 13.34 -3.84
C ASN A 47 -3.71 12.49 -3.20
N VAL A 48 -3.31 11.43 -2.49
CA VAL A 48 -4.25 10.50 -1.87
C VAL A 48 -4.87 11.12 -0.63
N GLN A 49 -6.20 11.02 -0.53
CA GLN A 49 -6.90 11.52 0.63
C GLN A 49 -6.66 10.62 1.86
N ILE A 50 -6.02 11.17 2.89
CA ILE A 50 -5.92 10.54 4.22
C ILE A 50 -7.20 10.85 4.99
N ARG A 51 -7.95 9.80 5.35
CA ARG A 51 -9.24 9.97 6.03
C ARG A 51 -9.06 10.28 7.52
N LYS A 52 -9.88 11.19 8.01
CA LYS A 52 -9.94 11.61 9.42
C LYS A 52 -11.01 10.89 10.25
N SER A 53 -11.78 10.01 9.61
CA SER A 53 -12.79 9.18 10.27
C SER A 53 -12.84 7.80 9.62
N PRO A 54 -13.26 6.75 10.35
CA PRO A 54 -13.48 5.43 9.78
C PRO A 54 -14.39 5.46 8.57
N ILE A 55 -14.12 4.63 7.56
CA ILE A 55 -15.06 4.39 6.48
C ILE A 55 -16.26 3.61 7.05
N THR A 56 -17.45 3.91 6.59
CA THR A 56 -18.66 3.16 6.96
C THR A 56 -19.09 2.32 5.78
N CYS A 57 -19.32 1.02 6.00
CA CYS A 57 -19.72 0.05 4.98
C CYS A 57 -18.80 0.03 3.75
N PRO A 58 -17.52 -0.30 3.92
CA PRO A 58 -16.56 -0.37 2.82
C PRO A 58 -17.00 -1.34 1.74
N GLN A 59 -16.64 -1.05 0.49
CA GLN A 59 -16.97 -1.85 -0.67
C GLN A 59 -15.78 -2.72 -1.13
N ASN A 60 -16.07 -3.70 -1.96
CA ASN A 60 -15.04 -4.52 -2.59
C ASN A 60 -14.08 -3.66 -3.42
N GLY A 61 -12.79 -3.75 -3.15
CA GLY A 61 -11.75 -3.02 -3.85
C GLY A 61 -11.40 -1.67 -3.21
N ASP A 62 -12.10 -1.24 -2.15
CA ASP A 62 -11.75 0.00 -1.47
C ASP A 62 -10.32 -0.02 -0.96
N LEU A 63 -9.59 1.05 -1.30
CA LEU A 63 -8.28 1.39 -0.78
C LEU A 63 -8.40 2.68 0.04
N VAL A 64 -8.10 2.59 1.32
CA VAL A 64 -8.31 3.71 2.26
C VAL A 64 -7.03 3.96 3.04
N PHE A 65 -6.63 5.24 3.10
CA PHE A 65 -5.49 5.67 3.89
C PHE A 65 -5.94 6.33 5.19
N TYR A 66 -5.26 5.99 6.28
CA TYR A 66 -5.42 6.59 7.60
C TYR A 66 -4.09 6.96 8.19
N ASP A 67 -4.07 8.09 8.92
CA ASP A 67 -3.08 8.34 9.94
C ASP A 67 -3.59 7.76 11.25
N ARG A 68 -2.87 6.80 11.83
CA ARG A 68 -3.29 6.08 13.05
C ARG A 68 -3.31 6.95 14.30
N GLU A 69 -2.52 8.01 14.35
CA GLU A 69 -2.51 8.95 15.47
C GLU A 69 -3.71 9.87 15.39
N GLN A 70 -4.06 10.33 14.20
CA GLN A 70 -5.25 11.18 13.99
C GLN A 70 -6.56 10.39 13.98
N THR A 71 -6.52 9.12 13.56
CA THR A 71 -7.72 8.27 13.46
C THR A 71 -7.46 6.91 14.13
N PRO A 72 -7.28 6.86 15.47
CA PRO A 72 -7.00 5.60 16.17
C PRO A 72 -8.14 4.57 16.05
N SER A 73 -9.35 5.04 15.83
CA SER A 73 -10.56 4.21 15.65
C SER A 73 -10.78 3.72 14.21
N PHE A 74 -9.82 3.86 13.30
CA PHE A 74 -9.99 3.54 11.87
C PHE A 74 -10.48 2.11 11.58
N LYS A 75 -10.33 1.19 12.55
CA LYS A 75 -10.84 -0.18 12.45
C LYS A 75 -12.34 -0.30 12.68
N ASN A 76 -13.00 0.74 13.19
CA ASN A 76 -14.44 0.76 13.48
C ASN A 76 -15.22 1.15 12.22
N ASP A 77 -15.16 0.31 11.20
CA ASP A 77 -15.72 0.52 9.85
C ASP A 77 -17.20 0.05 9.72
N GLY A 78 -17.83 -0.27 10.83
CA GLY A 78 -19.24 -0.68 10.87
C GLY A 78 -19.50 -2.14 10.51
N LEU A 79 -18.43 -2.91 10.20
CA LEU A 79 -18.56 -4.34 9.88
C LEU A 79 -18.37 -5.23 11.11
N GLY A 80 -19.09 -6.35 11.12
CA GLY A 80 -18.96 -7.40 12.13
C GLY A 80 -17.75 -8.30 11.86
N TRP A 81 -16.55 -7.89 12.30
CA TRP A 81 -15.34 -8.71 12.17
C TRP A 81 -15.34 -9.91 13.10
N ALA A 82 -14.86 -11.06 12.62
CA ALA A 82 -14.77 -12.28 13.41
C ALA A 82 -13.92 -12.06 14.68
N ARG A 83 -14.37 -12.63 15.78
CA ARG A 83 -13.71 -12.56 17.09
C ARG A 83 -13.16 -13.92 17.50
N LYS A 84 -12.13 -13.90 18.33
CA LYS A 84 -11.60 -15.11 18.92
C LYS A 84 -12.64 -15.72 19.87
N LYS A 85 -12.74 -17.04 19.85
CA LYS A 85 -13.66 -17.78 20.72
C LYS A 85 -13.40 -17.39 22.19
N ASN A 86 -14.45 -17.01 22.89
CA ASN A 86 -14.42 -16.62 24.30
C ASN A 86 -13.56 -15.38 24.63
N GLN A 87 -13.28 -14.52 23.65
CA GLN A 87 -12.50 -13.30 23.84
C GLN A 87 -13.14 -12.14 23.07
N ASP A 88 -13.11 -10.94 23.68
CA ASP A 88 -13.56 -9.71 23.00
C ASP A 88 -12.43 -9.13 22.09
N ARG A 89 -11.64 -10.00 21.49
CA ARG A 89 -10.56 -9.62 20.57
C ARG A 89 -10.87 -10.10 19.16
N LEU A 90 -10.53 -9.28 18.18
CA LEU A 90 -10.66 -9.64 16.78
C LEU A 90 -9.77 -10.86 16.45
N GLN A 91 -10.30 -11.73 15.61
CA GLN A 91 -9.54 -12.83 15.02
C GLN A 91 -8.72 -12.30 13.86
N GLU A 92 -7.54 -11.82 14.16
CA GLU A 92 -6.59 -11.27 13.18
C GLU A 92 -5.40 -12.23 13.01
N THR A 93 -4.90 -12.34 11.78
CA THR A 93 -3.60 -12.95 11.47
C THR A 93 -2.62 -11.88 11.05
N TYR A 94 -1.33 -12.12 11.32
CA TYR A 94 -0.28 -11.14 11.15
C TYR A 94 0.86 -11.72 10.32
N ASP A 95 1.33 -10.95 9.35
CA ASP A 95 2.50 -11.27 8.56
C ASP A 95 3.43 -10.07 8.49
N THR A 96 4.71 -10.35 8.30
CA THR A 96 5.73 -9.33 8.08
C THR A 96 6.57 -9.73 6.88
N PHE A 97 6.86 -8.79 5.99
CA PHE A 97 7.71 -9.01 4.83
C PHE A 97 8.64 -7.84 4.58
N LYS A 98 9.83 -8.13 4.04
CA LYS A 98 10.87 -7.15 3.77
C LYS A 98 10.98 -6.90 2.27
N LEU A 99 11.11 -5.64 1.89
CA LEU A 99 11.21 -5.22 0.50
C LEU A 99 11.95 -3.90 0.38
N GLY A 100 13.00 -3.82 -0.43
CA GLY A 100 13.71 -2.58 -0.75
C GLY A 100 14.16 -1.78 0.48
N GLY A 101 14.69 -2.44 1.51
CA GLY A 101 15.09 -1.78 2.76
C GLY A 101 13.95 -1.47 3.74
N TYR A 102 12.70 -1.76 3.38
CA TYR A 102 11.53 -1.57 4.23
C TYR A 102 11.02 -2.89 4.81
N GLU A 103 10.46 -2.82 6.02
CA GLU A 103 9.76 -3.92 6.66
C GLU A 103 8.28 -3.53 6.80
N LEU A 104 7.41 -4.28 6.13
CA LEU A 104 5.98 -4.06 6.09
C LEU A 104 5.28 -5.09 6.97
N HIS A 105 4.29 -4.62 7.70
CA HIS A 105 3.40 -5.42 8.52
C HIS A 105 2.03 -5.48 7.86
N ARG A 106 1.47 -6.70 7.76
CA ARG A 106 0.13 -6.96 7.25
C ARG A 106 -0.73 -7.59 8.34
N VAL A 107 -1.94 -7.06 8.51
CA VAL A 107 -2.95 -7.62 9.41
C VAL A 107 -4.14 -8.03 8.57
N ASN A 108 -4.58 -9.27 8.69
CA ASN A 108 -5.74 -9.78 7.98
C ASN A 108 -6.90 -10.00 8.95
N SER A 109 -8.11 -9.59 8.54
CA SER A 109 -9.37 -9.83 9.26
C SER A 109 -10.44 -10.31 8.27
N ARG A 110 -11.39 -11.12 8.75
CA ARG A 110 -12.58 -11.53 7.98
C ARG A 110 -13.83 -11.21 8.76
N THR A 111 -14.94 -10.99 8.08
CA THR A 111 -16.24 -10.80 8.75
C THR A 111 -16.75 -12.08 9.38
N SER A 112 -17.56 -11.95 10.43
CA SER A 112 -18.20 -13.09 11.10
C SER A 112 -19.37 -13.65 10.28
N ASP A 113 -20.12 -12.79 9.60
CA ASP A 113 -21.35 -13.15 8.90
C ASP A 113 -21.09 -13.55 7.44
N ASN A 114 -20.10 -12.94 6.81
CA ASN A 114 -19.66 -13.26 5.48
C ASN A 114 -18.14 -13.43 5.44
N THR A 115 -17.68 -14.67 5.60
CA THR A 115 -16.25 -15.01 5.59
C THR A 115 -15.55 -14.68 4.27
N ASN A 116 -16.32 -14.39 3.21
CA ASN A 116 -15.78 -13.98 1.92
C ASN A 116 -15.36 -12.50 1.89
N PHE A 117 -15.88 -11.67 2.80
CA PHE A 117 -15.43 -10.28 2.90
C PHE A 117 -14.29 -10.16 3.91
N GLN A 118 -13.18 -9.60 3.46
CA GLN A 118 -11.93 -9.53 4.22
C GLN A 118 -11.34 -8.13 4.16
N ARG A 119 -10.56 -7.80 5.18
CA ARG A 119 -9.76 -6.58 5.29
C ARG A 119 -8.31 -6.94 5.48
N ARG A 120 -7.42 -6.28 4.72
CA ARG A 120 -5.98 -6.28 4.95
C ARG A 120 -5.50 -4.87 5.30
N ILE A 121 -4.75 -4.74 6.37
CA ILE A 121 -4.19 -3.50 6.86
C ILE A 121 -2.68 -3.59 6.68
N TYR A 122 -2.08 -2.59 6.01
CA TYR A 122 -0.66 -2.54 5.71
C TYR A 122 -0.03 -1.29 6.30
N ARG A 123 1.17 -1.43 6.84
CA ARG A 123 1.98 -0.32 7.33
C ARG A 123 3.46 -0.64 7.23
N ILE A 124 4.30 0.39 7.09
CA ILE A 124 5.75 0.26 7.25
C ILE A 124 6.05 0.33 8.75
N ILE A 125 6.75 -0.69 9.27
CA ILE A 125 7.13 -0.75 10.69
C ILE A 125 8.60 -0.45 10.90
N LYS A 126 9.42 -0.65 9.87
CA LYS A 126 10.86 -0.36 9.88
C LYS A 126 11.32 0.02 8.47
N ALA A 127 12.31 0.90 8.40
CA ALA A 127 13.07 1.20 7.21
C ALA A 127 14.56 1.14 7.54
N ALA A 128 15.41 0.93 6.55
CA ALA A 128 16.84 1.10 6.67
C ALA A 128 17.18 2.54 7.09
N ASP A 129 18.31 2.78 7.73
CA ASP A 129 18.62 4.07 8.35
C ASP A 129 18.58 5.21 7.33
N GLU A 130 19.06 5.00 6.13
CA GLU A 130 19.05 5.95 5.02
C GLU A 130 17.65 6.25 4.46
N LEU A 131 16.65 5.44 4.82
CA LEU A 131 15.26 5.56 4.34
C LEU A 131 14.29 6.04 5.42
N GLN A 132 14.75 6.25 6.67
CA GLN A 132 13.88 6.58 7.80
C GLN A 132 13.07 7.87 7.58
N ASP A 133 13.69 8.89 7.01
CA ASP A 133 13.06 10.21 6.78
C ASP A 133 11.98 10.19 5.70
N ARG A 134 11.91 9.11 4.92
CA ARG A 134 10.91 8.93 3.84
C ARG A 134 9.64 8.24 4.31
N VAL A 135 9.62 7.77 5.57
CA VAL A 135 8.53 6.92 6.06
C VAL A 135 7.66 7.67 7.04
N ASN A 136 6.42 7.88 6.67
CA ASN A 136 5.39 8.21 7.66
C ASN A 136 4.97 6.92 8.39
N LYS A 137 5.50 6.72 9.61
CA LYS A 137 5.26 5.53 10.44
C LYS A 137 3.83 5.41 10.94
N THR A 138 3.06 6.51 10.92
CA THR A 138 1.66 6.51 11.35
C THR A 138 0.71 6.13 10.23
N LEU A 139 1.17 6.25 8.98
CA LEU A 139 0.36 5.98 7.80
C LEU A 139 0.02 4.50 7.67
N THR A 140 -1.22 4.24 7.33
CA THR A 140 -1.78 2.90 7.18
C THR A 140 -2.64 2.84 5.93
N LEU A 141 -2.40 1.85 5.08
CA LEU A 141 -3.26 1.51 3.94
C LEU A 141 -4.17 0.35 4.34
N VAL A 142 -5.46 0.48 4.07
CA VAL A 142 -6.45 -0.56 4.28
C VAL A 142 -7.07 -0.94 2.94
N GLN A 143 -7.04 -2.22 2.62
CA GLN A 143 -7.71 -2.79 1.45
C GLN A 143 -8.84 -3.71 1.88
N TYR A 144 -10.01 -3.55 1.25
CA TYR A 144 -11.20 -4.37 1.47
C TYR A 144 -11.50 -5.22 0.24
N ARG A 145 -11.80 -6.51 0.45
CA ARG A 145 -12.12 -7.41 -0.65
C ARG A 145 -13.16 -8.46 -0.32
N VAL A 146 -13.99 -8.78 -1.32
CA VAL A 146 -14.72 -10.05 -1.40
C VAL A 146 -13.76 -11.09 -1.99
N VAL A 147 -13.48 -12.13 -1.24
CA VAL A 147 -12.64 -13.26 -1.68
C VAL A 147 -13.58 -14.40 -2.04
N GLY A 148 -13.52 -14.90 -3.27
CA GLY A 148 -14.31 -16.07 -3.69
C GLY A 148 -14.08 -17.26 -2.78
N PRO A 149 -14.95 -18.31 -2.83
CA PRO A 149 -14.74 -19.52 -2.07
C PRO A 149 -13.34 -20.03 -2.37
N SER A 150 -12.50 -20.11 -1.34
CA SER A 150 -11.11 -20.49 -1.47
C SER A 150 -11.02 -21.90 -2.06
N ASN A 151 -10.61 -22.02 -3.31
CA ASN A 151 -9.86 -23.19 -3.72
C ASN A 151 -8.57 -23.15 -2.91
N THR A 152 -8.58 -23.87 -1.78
CA THR A 152 -7.57 -23.82 -0.71
C THR A 152 -6.24 -24.44 -1.14
N LYS A 153 -5.61 -23.95 -2.19
CA LYS A 153 -4.27 -24.45 -2.58
C LYS A 153 -3.22 -23.41 -2.93
N ASP A 154 -3.50 -22.09 -2.97
CA ASP A 154 -2.57 -21.21 -3.64
C ASP A 154 -2.05 -19.96 -2.90
N ASP A 155 -2.56 -19.61 -1.70
CA ASP A 155 -2.11 -18.40 -1.02
C ASP A 155 -0.79 -18.53 -0.24
N SER A 156 -0.31 -19.75 0.03
CA SER A 156 0.93 -19.96 0.80
C SER A 156 2.18 -20.23 -0.05
N GLN A 157 2.01 -20.59 -1.31
CA GLN A 157 3.15 -20.95 -2.18
C GLN A 157 3.62 -19.81 -3.12
N VAL A 158 2.79 -18.82 -3.38
CA VAL A 158 3.16 -17.71 -4.29
C VAL A 158 4.15 -16.73 -3.65
N SER A 159 4.28 -16.72 -2.33
CA SER A 159 5.20 -15.81 -1.63
C SER A 159 6.68 -16.18 -1.75
N HIS A 160 7.05 -17.39 -2.14
CA HIS A 160 8.47 -17.78 -2.16
C HIS A 160 9.13 -17.92 -3.53
N ILE A 161 8.39 -18.15 -4.60
CA ILE A 161 9.01 -18.51 -5.91
C ILE A 161 9.14 -17.32 -6.88
N HIS A 162 8.34 -16.27 -6.75
CA HIS A 162 8.43 -15.08 -7.64
C HIS A 162 9.33 -13.97 -7.11
N PHE A 163 9.87 -14.13 -5.91
CA PHE A 163 10.66 -13.10 -5.22
C PHE A 163 12.03 -12.82 -5.86
N PHE A 164 12.61 -13.78 -6.57
CA PHE A 164 13.99 -13.66 -7.06
C PHE A 164 14.16 -13.04 -8.46
N LYS A 165 13.11 -12.91 -9.26
CA LYS A 165 13.27 -12.40 -10.65
C LYS A 165 12.91 -10.93 -10.88
N HIS A 166 12.31 -10.23 -9.90
CA HIS A 166 11.85 -8.84 -10.08
C HIS A 166 12.56 -7.80 -9.22
N ASN A 167 13.52 -8.20 -8.37
CA ASN A 167 14.25 -7.24 -7.53
C ASN A 167 15.10 -6.22 -8.32
N CYS A 168 15.49 -6.55 -9.54
CA CYS A 168 16.29 -5.63 -10.39
C CYS A 168 15.52 -4.40 -10.89
N LEU A 169 14.17 -4.45 -10.94
CA LEU A 169 13.37 -3.34 -11.47
C LEU A 169 12.99 -2.31 -10.39
N ILE A 170 12.98 -2.70 -9.12
CA ILE A 170 12.55 -1.81 -8.02
C ILE A 170 13.66 -0.86 -7.62
N GLU A 171 14.91 -1.31 -7.60
CA GLU A 171 16.06 -0.43 -7.35
C GLU A 171 16.11 0.69 -8.41
N SER A 172 15.83 0.36 -9.68
CA SER A 172 15.73 1.36 -10.75
C SER A 172 14.58 2.36 -10.51
N TYR A 173 13.44 1.91 -9.97
CA TYR A 173 12.28 2.77 -9.72
C TYR A 173 12.47 3.73 -8.54
N ILE A 174 13.07 3.24 -7.46
CA ILE A 174 13.37 4.06 -6.27
C ILE A 174 14.44 5.10 -6.62
N ILE A 175 15.50 4.70 -7.31
CA ILE A 175 16.61 5.58 -7.73
C ILE A 175 16.12 6.63 -8.74
N HIS A 176 15.18 6.29 -9.63
CA HIS A 176 14.68 7.25 -10.63
C HIS A 176 13.77 8.34 -10.03
N CYS A 177 12.93 7.99 -9.03
CA CYS A 177 12.21 9.00 -8.25
C CYS A 177 13.16 9.95 -7.48
N GLU A 178 14.31 9.44 -7.01
CA GLU A 178 15.31 10.23 -6.31
C GLU A 178 15.92 11.32 -7.19
N SER A 179 16.30 10.98 -8.41
CA SER A 179 16.94 11.94 -9.34
C SER A 179 16.01 13.08 -9.72
N THR A 180 14.73 12.81 -9.91
CA THR A 180 13.74 13.84 -10.30
C THR A 180 13.41 14.78 -9.14
N TYR A 181 13.36 14.27 -7.91
CA TYR A 181 13.01 15.09 -6.74
C TYR A 181 14.16 16.02 -6.32
N ILE A 182 15.40 15.55 -6.38
CA ILE A 182 16.60 16.37 -6.07
C ILE A 182 16.77 17.50 -7.09
N TYR A 183 16.49 17.25 -8.37
CA TYR A 183 16.53 18.29 -9.41
C TYR A 183 15.46 19.38 -9.21
N SER A 184 14.29 19.03 -8.73
CA SER A 184 13.20 19.97 -8.49
C SER A 184 13.45 20.89 -7.29
N ILE A 185 14.15 20.44 -6.27
CA ILE A 185 14.50 21.25 -5.08
C ILE A 185 15.68 22.17 -5.39
N SER A 186 16.67 21.70 -6.15
CA SER A 186 17.84 22.53 -6.52
C SER A 186 17.49 23.71 -7.41
N ASN A 187 16.42 23.65 -8.20
CA ASN A 187 15.99 24.72 -9.09
C ASN A 187 15.02 25.74 -8.44
N ARG A 188 14.57 25.53 -7.19
CA ARG A 188 13.76 26.53 -6.47
C ARG A 188 14.57 27.51 -5.61
N ASN A 189 15.86 27.27 -5.48
CA ASN A 189 16.76 28.12 -4.67
C ASN A 189 17.79 28.89 -5.51
N ARG A 190 17.46 29.20 -6.75
CA ARG A 190 18.23 30.13 -7.58
C ARG A 190 17.36 31.24 -8.13
#